data_6b4f4344d44634eae376f8380daf2c1b
#
_entry.id   6b4f4344d44634eae376f8380daf2c1b
#
_cell.length_a   1.000
_cell.length_b   1.000
_cell.length_c   1.000
_cell.angle_alpha   90.00
_cell.angle_beta   90.00
_cell.angle_gamma   90.00
#
_symmetry.space_group_name_H-M   'P 1'
#
loop_
_entity.id
_entity.type
_entity.pdbx_description
1 polymer ?
#
loop_
_entity_poly.entity_id
_entity_poly.type
_entity_poly.pdbx_seq_one_letter_code
_entity_poly.pdbx_strand_id
1 'polypeptide(L)'
;RSIAHKCGTKYLAKTLNQVLMAHIRERLPDMKARLNTLMGQAQQELASFGDTSFMGDQHRGTLILKYMTQFAKDFVASIDGTSFDISTKELCGGARVYCIFQDIFAQALNSINPTQNLTVHDIRTAIRNSTGPRPTLFVPEAAFELLIKPQIKLLLPPSLRCVELVYEELMKICHNCTSAGLQRFPRLHAQLIEVVSELLRERLGPTSEYVQSLIEIQSAYINTNHPAFVNDSANIATRMREEKQRKTVPEPPRHEISLDSDLGTPATEEDEDDKQNQALIMNGVPHTKRAVDAFRRNGASNEGCLLYTCP
;
A
#
# COMPACT_ATOMS: atom_id res chain seq x y z
N ARG A 1 9.24 88.11 -35.61
CA ARG A 1 10.25 88.48 -34.57
C ARG A 1 9.91 87.95 -33.15
N SER A 2 8.72 87.50 -32.84
CA SER A 2 8.33 87.09 -31.48
C SER A 2 8.84 85.67 -31.05
N ILE A 3 9.34 84.89 -31.97
CA ILE A 3 9.76 83.45 -31.69
C ILE A 3 11.29 83.29 -31.62
N ALA A 4 12.07 84.33 -32.00
CA ALA A 4 13.54 84.27 -32.04
C ALA A 4 14.20 83.89 -30.70
N HIS A 5 13.61 84.31 -29.56
CA HIS A 5 14.09 83.97 -28.22
C HIS A 5 13.81 82.55 -27.83
N LYS A 6 12.97 81.79 -28.57
CA LYS A 6 12.66 80.39 -28.38
C LYS A 6 13.40 79.43 -29.36
N CYS A 7 14.36 79.99 -30.10
CA CYS A 7 15.14 79.30 -31.08
C CYS A 7 16.63 79.24 -30.70
N GLY A 8 17.31 78.23 -31.15
CA GLY A 8 18.76 78.02 -30.94
C GLY A 8 19.11 76.92 -29.90
N THR A 9 20.34 76.52 -30.00
CA THR A 9 20.87 75.35 -29.20
C THR A 9 20.79 75.56 -27.69
N LYS A 10 20.98 76.85 -27.23
CA LYS A 10 20.89 77.17 -25.79
C LYS A 10 19.43 77.04 -25.27
N TYR A 11 18.45 77.47 -26.06
CA TYR A 11 17.04 77.32 -25.68
C TYR A 11 16.62 75.89 -25.70
N LEU A 12 17.02 75.14 -26.71
CA LEU A 12 16.77 73.66 -26.80
C LEU A 12 17.35 72.93 -25.60
N ALA A 13 18.60 73.16 -25.26
CA ALA A 13 19.26 72.56 -24.11
C ALA A 13 18.54 72.87 -22.80
N LYS A 14 18.11 74.12 -22.59
CA LYS A 14 17.36 74.53 -21.41
C LYS A 14 15.98 73.84 -21.32
N THR A 15 15.27 73.81 -22.45
CA THR A 15 13.95 73.16 -22.53
C THR A 15 14.05 71.61 -22.32
N LEU A 16 15.03 70.99 -22.95
CA LEU A 16 15.28 69.52 -22.73
C LEU A 16 15.61 69.25 -21.26
N ASN A 17 16.46 70.05 -20.64
CA ASN A 17 16.78 69.91 -19.22
C ASN A 17 15.53 70.09 -18.33
N GLN A 18 14.68 71.06 -18.62
CA GLN A 18 13.41 71.29 -17.91
C GLN A 18 12.45 70.10 -18.08
N VAL A 19 12.27 69.58 -19.29
CA VAL A 19 11.45 68.39 -19.58
C VAL A 19 12.02 67.14 -18.87
N LEU A 20 13.32 66.94 -18.96
CA LEU A 20 13.98 65.83 -18.27
C LEU A 20 13.79 65.91 -16.75
N MET A 21 14.02 67.09 -16.16
CA MET A 21 13.81 67.33 -14.73
C MET A 21 12.36 67.13 -14.29
N ALA A 22 11.41 67.55 -15.12
CA ALA A 22 9.99 67.33 -14.87
C ALA A 22 9.65 65.83 -14.90
N HIS A 23 10.14 65.11 -15.90
CA HIS A 23 9.93 63.70 -16.05
C HIS A 23 10.60 62.88 -14.89
N ILE A 24 11.79 63.27 -14.49
CA ILE A 24 12.46 62.65 -13.32
C ILE A 24 11.62 62.90 -12.06
N ARG A 25 11.14 64.13 -11.83
CA ARG A 25 10.29 64.43 -10.66
C ARG A 25 8.98 63.67 -10.66
N GLU A 26 8.41 63.45 -11.82
CA GLU A 26 7.17 62.68 -11.98
C GLU A 26 7.39 61.19 -11.70
N ARG A 27 8.49 60.58 -12.19
CA ARG A 27 8.77 59.13 -12.08
C ARG A 27 9.49 58.72 -10.81
N LEU A 28 10.21 59.64 -10.18
CA LEU A 28 10.99 59.35 -8.97
C LEU A 28 10.15 58.83 -7.79
N PRO A 29 8.94 59.36 -7.52
CA PRO A 29 8.08 58.85 -6.45
C PRO A 29 7.69 57.39 -6.68
N ASP A 30 7.30 57.01 -7.91
CA ASP A 30 6.91 55.66 -8.28
C ASP A 30 8.09 54.68 -8.13
N MET A 31 9.27 55.11 -8.60
CA MET A 31 10.50 54.31 -8.43
C MET A 31 10.86 54.10 -6.95
N LYS A 32 10.73 55.16 -6.14
CA LYS A 32 10.98 55.10 -4.70
C LYS A 32 9.96 54.18 -4.00
N ALA A 33 8.68 54.29 -4.35
CA ALA A 33 7.64 53.41 -3.82
C ALA A 33 7.92 51.96 -4.16
N ARG A 34 8.24 51.65 -5.42
CA ARG A 34 8.59 50.30 -5.87
C ARG A 34 9.85 49.75 -5.17
N LEU A 35 10.87 50.57 -5.00
CA LEU A 35 12.10 50.23 -4.29
C LEU A 35 11.82 49.90 -2.81
N ASN A 36 11.00 50.74 -2.14
CA ASN A 36 10.60 50.48 -0.76
C ASN A 36 9.79 49.18 -0.60
N THR A 37 8.91 48.87 -1.56
CA THR A 37 8.16 47.62 -1.58
C THR A 37 9.10 46.42 -1.72
N LEU A 38 10.04 46.48 -2.68
CA LEU A 38 11.04 45.40 -2.87
C LEU A 38 11.96 45.26 -1.65
N MET A 39 12.36 46.36 -1.04
CA MET A 39 13.18 46.32 0.19
C MET A 39 12.39 45.72 1.35
N GLY A 40 11.09 46.05 1.49
CA GLY A 40 10.23 45.45 2.49
C GLY A 40 10.05 43.91 2.28
N GLN A 41 9.87 43.50 1.04
CA GLN A 41 9.80 42.08 0.67
C GLN A 41 11.12 41.36 1.01
N ALA A 42 12.25 41.92 0.61
CA ALA A 42 13.55 41.33 0.92
C ALA A 42 13.84 41.26 2.43
N GLN A 43 13.43 42.28 3.19
CA GLN A 43 13.53 42.30 4.65
C GLN A 43 12.61 41.22 5.28
N GLN A 44 11.40 41.04 4.76
CA GLN A 44 10.48 40.03 5.21
C GLN A 44 10.99 38.60 4.90
N GLU A 45 11.53 38.42 3.70
CA GLU A 45 12.21 37.17 3.34
C GLU A 45 13.40 36.91 4.26
N LEU A 46 14.24 37.91 4.53
CA LEU A 46 15.36 37.77 5.44
C LEU A 46 14.91 37.42 6.86
N ALA A 47 13.86 38.02 7.36
CA ALA A 47 13.28 37.74 8.67
C ALA A 47 12.67 36.32 8.73
N SER A 48 12.10 35.83 7.63
CA SER A 48 11.57 34.45 7.54
C SER A 48 12.66 33.38 7.69
N PHE A 49 13.90 33.73 7.39
CA PHE A 49 15.04 32.85 7.54
C PHE A 49 15.56 32.77 8.98
N GLY A 50 14.95 33.48 9.92
CA GLY A 50 15.37 33.53 11.32
C GLY A 50 16.50 34.52 11.58
N ASP A 51 16.73 34.76 12.87
CA ASP A 51 17.65 35.80 13.33
C ASP A 51 19.05 35.61 12.78
N THR A 52 19.57 36.60 12.08
CA THR A 52 20.95 36.64 11.57
C THR A 52 22.03 36.69 12.67
N SER A 53 21.61 36.84 13.93
CA SER A 53 22.48 36.77 15.11
C SER A 53 23.09 35.37 15.34
N PHE A 54 22.60 34.35 14.63
CA PHE A 54 23.07 32.95 14.72
C PHE A 54 24.28 32.62 13.80
N MET A 55 25.08 33.57 13.38
CA MET A 55 26.21 33.33 12.47
C MET A 55 27.51 32.86 13.13
N GLY A 56 27.52 32.46 14.41
CA GLY A 56 28.68 31.87 15.08
C GLY A 56 28.77 30.34 14.91
N ASP A 57 30.02 29.81 14.97
CA ASP A 57 30.26 28.36 14.86
C ASP A 57 29.54 27.51 15.91
N GLN A 58 29.25 28.09 17.08
CA GLN A 58 28.45 27.46 18.15
C GLN A 58 26.99 27.21 17.76
N HIS A 59 26.45 27.99 16.84
CA HIS A 59 25.04 27.90 16.42
C HIS A 59 24.83 26.96 15.23
N ARG A 60 25.89 26.59 14.50
CA ARG A 60 25.79 25.63 13.39
C ARG A 60 25.24 24.27 13.85
N GLY A 61 25.70 23.76 14.97
CA GLY A 61 25.22 22.51 15.54
C GLY A 61 23.73 22.55 15.87
N THR A 62 23.27 23.65 16.49
CA THR A 62 21.85 23.86 16.82
C THR A 62 20.98 23.95 15.57
N LEU A 63 21.47 24.62 14.52
CA LEU A 63 20.75 24.74 13.25
C LEU A 63 20.63 23.38 12.54
N ILE A 64 21.72 22.61 12.48
CA ILE A 64 21.72 21.26 11.93
C ILE A 64 20.73 20.37 12.70
N LEU A 65 20.80 20.37 14.03
CA LEU A 65 19.91 19.59 14.88
C LEU A 65 18.43 19.99 14.66
N LYS A 66 18.14 21.29 14.50
CA LYS A 66 16.80 21.78 14.17
C LYS A 66 16.30 21.18 12.86
N TYR A 67 17.12 21.20 11.80
CA TYR A 67 16.70 20.66 10.49
C TYR A 67 16.58 19.14 10.50
N MET A 68 17.48 18.44 11.20
CA MET A 68 17.35 16.98 11.38
C MET A 68 16.08 16.61 12.15
N THR A 69 15.77 17.34 13.23
CA THR A 69 14.54 17.14 14.01
C THR A 69 13.29 17.44 13.17
N GLN A 70 13.35 18.49 12.36
CA GLN A 70 12.24 18.84 11.47
C GLN A 70 12.04 17.76 10.39
N PHE A 71 13.11 17.30 9.76
CA PHE A 71 13.07 16.20 8.79
C PHE A 71 12.46 14.92 9.40
N ALA A 72 12.90 14.54 10.60
CA ALA A 72 12.35 13.39 11.29
C ALA A 72 10.85 13.54 11.59
N LYS A 73 10.42 14.72 12.01
CA LYS A 73 8.99 15.02 12.21
C LYS A 73 8.20 14.94 10.91
N ASP A 74 8.72 15.51 9.83
CA ASP A 74 8.06 15.50 8.51
C ASP A 74 7.98 14.07 7.96
N PHE A 75 9.02 13.26 8.17
CA PHE A 75 9.04 11.86 7.80
C PHE A 75 7.97 11.04 8.56
N VAL A 76 7.89 11.19 9.88
CA VAL A 76 6.86 10.54 10.70
C VAL A 76 5.47 11.03 10.33
N ALA A 77 5.28 12.34 10.15
CA ALA A 77 4.01 12.92 9.73
C ALA A 77 3.54 12.42 8.35
N SER A 78 4.48 12.15 7.43
CA SER A 78 4.16 11.55 6.13
C SER A 78 3.71 10.09 6.25
N ILE A 79 4.24 9.33 7.20
CA ILE A 79 3.81 7.96 7.50
C ILE A 79 2.44 7.99 8.19
N ASP A 80 2.25 8.86 9.16
CA ASP A 80 1.01 8.96 9.95
C ASP A 80 -0.14 9.65 9.18
N GLY A 81 0.15 10.22 8.00
CA GLY A 81 -0.84 10.92 7.20
C GLY A 81 -1.26 12.28 7.77
N THR A 82 -0.47 12.87 8.67
CA THR A 82 -0.71 14.18 9.29
C THR A 82 0.02 15.33 8.60
N SER A 83 0.71 15.05 7.49
CA SER A 83 1.38 16.06 6.67
C SER A 83 0.38 16.98 5.98
N PHE A 84 0.69 18.27 5.87
CA PHE A 84 -0.15 19.25 5.16
C PHE A 84 0.01 19.19 3.63
N ASP A 85 1.10 18.62 3.11
CA ASP A 85 1.42 18.51 1.68
C ASP A 85 1.02 17.14 1.10
N ILE A 86 -0.22 16.72 1.38
CA ILE A 86 -0.74 15.44 0.87
C ILE A 86 -1.19 15.60 -0.57
N SER A 87 -0.70 14.74 -1.48
CA SER A 87 -1.17 14.67 -2.85
C SER A 87 -2.62 14.19 -2.91
N THR A 88 -3.46 14.89 -3.69
CA THR A 88 -4.84 14.45 -3.96
C THR A 88 -4.96 13.57 -5.20
N LYS A 89 -3.87 13.39 -5.94
CA LYS A 89 -3.84 12.65 -7.21
C LYS A 89 -3.29 11.23 -7.08
N GLU A 90 -2.43 11.00 -6.10
CA GLU A 90 -1.75 9.72 -5.89
C GLU A 90 -1.73 9.36 -4.41
N LEU A 91 -1.79 8.06 -4.13
CA LEU A 91 -1.54 7.55 -2.78
C LEU A 91 -0.06 7.75 -2.45
N CYS A 92 0.21 8.37 -1.31
CA CYS A 92 1.58 8.61 -0.84
C CYS A 92 1.71 8.29 0.64
N GLY A 93 2.93 8.15 1.10
CA GLY A 93 3.25 7.95 2.52
C GLY A 93 2.60 6.71 3.12
N GLY A 94 2.06 6.86 4.32
CA GLY A 94 1.44 5.77 5.07
C GLY A 94 0.23 5.14 4.40
N ALA A 95 -0.56 5.91 3.62
CA ALA A 95 -1.68 5.37 2.87
C ALA A 95 -1.22 4.37 1.80
N ARG A 96 -0.06 4.60 1.18
CA ARG A 96 0.52 3.66 0.23
C ARG A 96 1.08 2.42 0.92
N VAL A 97 1.71 2.59 2.08
CA VAL A 97 2.14 1.45 2.90
C VAL A 97 0.94 0.58 3.30
N TYR A 98 -0.17 1.20 3.70
CA TYR A 98 -1.41 0.49 3.99
C TYR A 98 -1.93 -0.29 2.77
N CYS A 99 -1.94 0.32 1.58
CA CYS A 99 -2.31 -0.34 0.34
C CYS A 99 -1.38 -1.54 0.01
N ILE A 100 -0.07 -1.42 0.26
CA ILE A 100 0.87 -2.54 0.08
C ILE A 100 0.45 -3.74 0.94
N PHE A 101 0.07 -3.53 2.22
CA PHE A 101 -0.35 -4.61 3.11
C PHE A 101 -1.74 -5.16 2.75
N GLN A 102 -2.74 -4.30 2.55
CA GLN A 102 -4.14 -4.71 2.42
C GLN A 102 -4.49 -5.21 1.01
N ASP A 103 -3.91 -4.61 -0.01
CA ASP A 103 -4.24 -4.97 -1.39
C ASP A 103 -3.19 -5.91 -1.98
N ILE A 104 -1.91 -5.49 -2.03
CA ILE A 104 -0.89 -6.25 -2.74
C ILE A 104 -0.52 -7.52 -1.99
N PHE A 105 -0.16 -7.40 -0.72
CA PHE A 105 0.26 -8.54 0.10
C PHE A 105 -0.90 -9.49 0.41
N ALA A 106 -2.06 -8.95 0.79
CA ALA A 106 -3.24 -9.77 1.05
C ALA A 106 -3.72 -10.54 -0.19
N GLN A 107 -3.69 -9.91 -1.38
CA GLN A 107 -3.99 -10.62 -2.64
C GLN A 107 -2.97 -11.69 -2.95
N ALA A 108 -1.68 -11.41 -2.75
CA ALA A 108 -0.61 -12.40 -2.95
C ALA A 108 -0.78 -13.61 -2.02
N LEU A 109 -1.13 -13.39 -0.75
CA LEU A 109 -1.43 -14.48 0.20
C LEU A 109 -2.66 -15.28 -0.22
N ASN A 110 -3.74 -14.61 -0.62
CA ASN A 110 -4.98 -15.27 -1.04
C ASN A 110 -4.83 -16.03 -2.36
N SER A 111 -3.86 -15.68 -3.19
CA SER A 111 -3.55 -16.41 -4.43
C SER A 111 -2.80 -17.71 -4.22
N ILE A 112 -2.24 -17.95 -3.02
CA ILE A 112 -1.52 -19.16 -2.70
C ILE A 112 -2.52 -20.32 -2.61
N ASN A 113 -2.40 -21.27 -3.53
CA ASN A 113 -3.15 -22.52 -3.47
C ASN A 113 -2.27 -23.64 -2.90
N PRO A 114 -2.48 -24.06 -1.64
CA PRO A 114 -1.64 -25.05 -1.01
C PRO A 114 -1.77 -26.45 -1.62
N THR A 115 -2.80 -26.69 -2.45
CA THR A 115 -3.02 -27.99 -3.11
C THR A 115 -2.56 -28.04 -4.55
N GLN A 116 -2.09 -26.91 -5.12
CA GLN A 116 -1.73 -26.83 -6.53
C GLN A 116 -0.65 -27.85 -6.95
N ASN A 117 0.30 -28.10 -6.06
CA ASN A 117 1.43 -29.02 -6.33
C ASN A 117 1.28 -30.37 -5.63
N LEU A 118 0.09 -30.70 -5.09
CA LEU A 118 -0.18 -31.94 -4.39
C LEU A 118 -1.23 -32.75 -5.15
N THR A 119 -0.79 -33.84 -5.77
CA THR A 119 -1.73 -34.80 -6.36
C THR A 119 -2.22 -35.79 -5.29
N VAL A 120 -3.36 -36.40 -5.55
CA VAL A 120 -3.89 -37.50 -4.68
C VAL A 120 -2.87 -38.66 -4.57
N HIS A 121 -2.08 -38.89 -5.62
CA HIS A 121 -1.02 -39.87 -5.62
C HIS A 121 0.10 -39.49 -4.65
N ASP A 122 0.54 -38.25 -4.64
CA ASP A 122 1.60 -37.77 -3.73
C ASP A 122 1.17 -37.89 -2.27
N ILE A 123 -0.09 -37.52 -1.98
CA ILE A 123 -0.66 -37.67 -0.62
C ILE A 123 -0.68 -39.13 -0.19
N ARG A 124 -1.14 -40.03 -1.06
CA ARG A 124 -1.15 -41.48 -0.77
C ARG A 124 0.25 -42.05 -0.58
N THR A 125 1.19 -41.59 -1.39
CA THR A 125 2.59 -42.01 -1.30
C THR A 125 3.22 -41.52 0.00
N ALA A 126 3.00 -40.28 0.39
CA ALA A 126 3.47 -39.74 1.67
C ALA A 126 2.90 -40.51 2.87
N ILE A 127 1.62 -40.82 2.85
CA ILE A 127 0.99 -41.66 3.90
C ILE A 127 1.64 -43.05 3.97
N ARG A 128 1.82 -43.73 2.83
CA ARG A 128 2.45 -45.06 2.78
C ARG A 128 3.89 -45.05 3.29
N ASN A 129 4.67 -44.05 2.85
CA ASN A 129 6.07 -43.92 3.29
C ASN A 129 6.18 -43.63 4.79
N SER A 130 5.25 -42.85 5.34
CA SER A 130 5.23 -42.56 6.78
C SER A 130 4.68 -43.69 7.63
N THR A 131 3.90 -44.62 7.06
CA THR A 131 3.39 -45.79 7.77
C THR A 131 4.47 -46.87 7.96
N GLY A 132 5.45 -46.94 7.04
CA GLY A 132 6.50 -47.98 7.08
C GLY A 132 5.95 -49.39 6.86
N PRO A 133 6.64 -50.43 7.37
CA PRO A 133 6.26 -51.83 7.12
C PRO A 133 5.07 -52.33 7.97
N ARG A 134 4.62 -51.53 8.96
CA ARG A 134 3.51 -51.93 9.85
C ARG A 134 2.24 -51.18 9.49
N PRO A 135 1.11 -51.89 9.26
CA PRO A 135 -0.16 -51.22 9.01
C PRO A 135 -0.57 -50.42 10.26
N THR A 136 -0.98 -49.19 10.07
CA THR A 136 -1.51 -48.30 11.12
C THR A 136 -3.01 -48.12 10.95
N LEU A 137 -3.73 -48.00 12.06
CA LEU A 137 -5.17 -47.76 12.06
C LEU A 137 -5.51 -46.30 11.62
N PHE A 138 -4.62 -45.38 11.93
CA PHE A 138 -4.77 -43.94 11.64
C PHE A 138 -3.64 -43.46 10.73
N VAL A 139 -3.89 -42.34 10.03
CA VAL A 139 -2.87 -41.66 9.22
C VAL A 139 -1.75 -41.17 10.16
N PRO A 140 -0.48 -41.49 9.90
CA PRO A 140 0.64 -41.02 10.71
C PRO A 140 0.74 -39.49 10.69
N GLU A 141 0.97 -38.86 11.83
CA GLU A 141 1.20 -37.43 11.96
C GLU A 141 2.37 -36.93 11.09
N ALA A 142 3.42 -37.76 10.99
CA ALA A 142 4.56 -37.45 10.14
C ALA A 142 4.19 -37.26 8.64
N ALA A 143 3.15 -37.94 8.14
CA ALA A 143 2.66 -37.73 6.78
C ALA A 143 2.05 -36.36 6.61
N PHE A 144 1.28 -35.90 7.61
CA PHE A 144 0.67 -34.60 7.62
C PHE A 144 1.72 -33.48 7.66
N GLU A 145 2.69 -33.58 8.56
CA GLU A 145 3.79 -32.61 8.64
C GLU A 145 4.61 -32.55 7.35
N LEU A 146 4.93 -33.69 6.76
CA LEU A 146 5.68 -33.79 5.50
C LEU A 146 5.00 -33.03 4.36
N LEU A 147 3.66 -33.07 4.30
CA LEU A 147 2.88 -32.44 3.25
C LEU A 147 2.63 -30.96 3.53
N ILE A 148 2.49 -30.55 4.79
CA ILE A 148 2.14 -29.18 5.17
C ILE A 148 3.35 -28.25 5.25
N LYS A 149 4.48 -28.69 5.77
CA LYS A 149 5.68 -27.87 5.91
C LYS A 149 6.13 -27.17 4.62
N PRO A 150 6.15 -27.84 3.45
CA PRO A 150 6.43 -27.15 2.19
C PRO A 150 5.40 -26.09 1.81
N GLN A 151 4.13 -26.27 2.19
CA GLN A 151 3.05 -25.32 1.89
C GLN A 151 3.17 -24.06 2.75
N ILE A 152 3.58 -24.20 4.02
CA ILE A 152 3.88 -23.04 4.90
C ILE A 152 5.02 -22.19 4.31
N LYS A 153 6.03 -22.83 3.71
CA LYS A 153 7.13 -22.11 3.05
C LYS A 153 6.69 -21.25 1.86
N LEU A 154 5.54 -21.53 1.24
CA LEU A 154 4.99 -20.67 0.17
C LEU A 154 4.62 -19.28 0.64
N LEU A 155 4.49 -19.06 1.95
CA LEU A 155 4.28 -17.72 2.54
C LEU A 155 5.54 -16.84 2.46
N LEU A 156 6.72 -17.41 2.30
CA LEU A 156 7.99 -16.68 2.36
C LEU A 156 8.17 -15.69 1.17
N PRO A 157 8.00 -16.08 -0.11
CA PRO A 157 8.22 -15.17 -1.22
C PRO A 157 7.34 -13.91 -1.18
N PRO A 158 6.01 -13.99 -0.97
CA PRO A 158 5.17 -12.79 -0.91
C PRO A 158 5.50 -11.93 0.32
N SER A 159 5.90 -12.53 1.44
CA SER A 159 6.27 -11.79 2.64
C SER A 159 7.56 -11.00 2.45
N LEU A 160 8.59 -11.58 1.83
CA LEU A 160 9.83 -10.87 1.49
C LEU A 160 9.57 -9.76 0.48
N ARG A 161 8.73 -10.03 -0.54
CA ARG A 161 8.35 -9.00 -1.51
C ARG A 161 7.60 -7.83 -0.86
N CYS A 162 6.76 -8.10 0.14
CA CYS A 162 6.10 -7.05 0.92
C CYS A 162 7.13 -6.15 1.64
N VAL A 163 8.15 -6.74 2.27
CA VAL A 163 9.24 -5.99 2.93
C VAL A 163 9.98 -5.10 1.93
N GLU A 164 10.29 -5.61 0.75
CA GLU A 164 10.93 -4.83 -0.32
C GLU A 164 10.07 -3.65 -0.77
N LEU A 165 8.77 -3.85 -1.00
CA LEU A 165 7.85 -2.80 -1.42
C LEU A 165 7.71 -1.70 -0.36
N VAL A 166 7.64 -2.08 0.92
CA VAL A 166 7.61 -1.11 2.02
C VAL A 166 8.92 -0.33 2.08
N TYR A 167 10.06 -0.99 1.92
CA TYR A 167 11.36 -0.32 1.84
C TYR A 167 11.42 0.70 0.68
N GLU A 168 10.98 0.30 -0.52
CA GLU A 168 10.91 1.20 -1.67
C GLU A 168 10.04 2.43 -1.38
N GLU A 169 8.91 2.25 -0.68
CA GLU A 169 8.03 3.36 -0.34
C GLU A 169 8.64 4.27 0.74
N LEU A 170 9.28 3.72 1.77
CA LEU A 170 10.01 4.50 2.77
C LEU A 170 11.13 5.34 2.14
N MET A 171 11.82 4.81 1.13
CA MET A 171 12.82 5.55 0.36
C MET A 171 12.19 6.74 -0.40
N LYS A 172 11.02 6.55 -1.00
CA LYS A 172 10.29 7.65 -1.67
C LYS A 172 9.86 8.71 -0.67
N ILE A 173 9.33 8.30 0.49
CA ILE A 173 8.98 9.23 1.57
C ILE A 173 10.20 10.04 1.99
N CYS A 174 11.36 9.38 2.18
CA CYS A 174 12.61 10.03 2.53
C CYS A 174 13.02 11.12 1.53
N HIS A 175 12.91 10.84 0.23
CA HIS A 175 13.23 11.80 -0.82
C HIS A 175 12.22 12.95 -0.92
N ASN A 176 10.96 12.71 -0.57
CA ASN A 176 9.90 13.72 -0.62
C ASN A 176 9.86 14.62 0.61
N CYS A 177 10.46 14.19 1.74
CA CYS A 177 10.53 14.97 2.98
C CYS A 177 11.55 16.10 2.88
N THR A 178 11.29 17.11 2.03
CA THR A 178 12.18 18.24 1.83
C THR A 178 11.54 19.53 2.34
N SER A 179 11.87 19.95 3.56
CA SER A 179 11.42 21.25 4.08
C SER A 179 12.08 22.41 3.32
N ALA A 180 11.35 23.52 3.16
CA ALA A 180 11.86 24.73 2.50
C ALA A 180 13.16 25.26 3.13
N GLY A 181 13.33 25.09 4.44
CA GLY A 181 14.56 25.45 5.15
C GLY A 181 15.75 24.57 4.77
N LEU A 182 15.52 23.28 4.55
CA LEU A 182 16.57 22.32 4.19
C LEU A 182 17.01 22.47 2.72
N GLN A 183 16.11 22.89 1.83
CA GLN A 183 16.43 23.18 0.41
C GLN A 183 17.53 24.21 0.23
N ARG A 184 17.71 25.13 1.19
CA ARG A 184 18.78 26.13 1.18
C ARG A 184 20.16 25.53 1.37
N PHE A 185 20.25 24.33 1.93
CA PHE A 185 21.51 23.63 2.24
C PHE A 185 21.58 22.31 1.47
N PRO A 186 21.77 22.33 0.14
CA PRO A 186 21.67 21.14 -0.70
C PRO A 186 22.66 20.03 -0.31
N ARG A 187 23.84 20.40 0.18
CA ARG A 187 24.85 19.44 0.68
C ARG A 187 24.37 18.74 1.95
N LEU A 188 23.80 19.49 2.90
CA LEU A 188 23.25 18.91 4.14
C LEU A 188 22.05 18.01 3.83
N HIS A 189 21.18 18.42 2.92
CA HIS A 189 20.04 17.63 2.47
C HIS A 189 20.49 16.32 1.83
N ALA A 190 21.45 16.36 0.89
CA ALA A 190 21.97 15.16 0.25
C ALA A 190 22.62 14.19 1.25
N GLN A 191 23.44 14.69 2.18
CA GLN A 191 24.02 13.86 3.23
C GLN A 191 22.97 13.26 4.17
N LEU A 192 21.94 14.02 4.53
CA LEU A 192 20.85 13.51 5.37
C LEU A 192 20.09 12.37 4.69
N ILE A 193 19.73 12.53 3.42
CA ILE A 193 19.09 11.48 2.63
C ILE A 193 19.99 10.25 2.52
N GLU A 194 21.28 10.44 2.26
CA GLU A 194 22.26 9.35 2.16
C GLU A 194 22.33 8.54 3.45
N VAL A 195 22.48 9.20 4.60
CA VAL A 195 22.53 8.54 5.92
C VAL A 195 21.23 7.81 6.24
N VAL A 196 20.07 8.42 5.97
CA VAL A 196 18.77 7.77 6.21
C VAL A 196 18.57 6.59 5.28
N SER A 197 18.98 6.72 4.01
CA SER A 197 18.92 5.63 3.02
C SER A 197 19.81 4.45 3.42
N GLU A 198 21.00 4.73 3.94
CA GLU A 198 21.92 3.72 4.45
C GLU A 198 21.35 3.01 5.68
N LEU A 199 20.77 3.76 6.62
CA LEU A 199 20.07 3.21 7.78
C LEU A 199 18.90 2.29 7.39
N LEU A 200 18.07 2.71 6.44
CA LEU A 200 16.96 1.89 5.94
C LEU A 200 17.47 0.61 5.27
N ARG A 201 18.57 0.70 4.50
CA ARG A 201 19.21 -0.44 3.85
C ARG A 201 19.81 -1.42 4.88
N GLU A 202 20.44 -0.89 5.92
CA GLU A 202 20.97 -1.71 7.01
C GLU A 202 19.86 -2.50 7.71
N ARG A 203 18.67 -1.92 7.87
CA ARG A 203 17.52 -2.55 8.52
C ARG A 203 16.78 -3.55 7.64
N LEU A 204 16.94 -3.48 6.32
CA LEU A 204 16.27 -4.37 5.38
C LEU A 204 16.65 -5.85 5.58
N GLY A 205 17.97 -6.13 5.73
CA GLY A 205 18.47 -7.50 5.97
C GLY A 205 17.88 -8.14 7.23
N PRO A 206 18.11 -7.55 8.42
CA PRO A 206 17.54 -8.07 9.67
C PRO A 206 16.02 -8.22 9.65
N THR A 207 15.29 -7.31 8.97
CA THR A 207 13.82 -7.43 8.84
C THR A 207 13.44 -8.64 8.00
N SER A 208 14.14 -8.90 6.91
CA SER A 208 13.92 -10.05 6.05
C SER A 208 14.23 -11.37 6.78
N GLU A 209 15.31 -11.41 7.55
CA GLU A 209 15.69 -12.56 8.39
C GLU A 209 14.64 -12.82 9.48
N TYR A 210 14.11 -11.75 10.09
CA TYR A 210 13.05 -11.86 11.10
C TYR A 210 11.77 -12.43 10.51
N VAL A 211 11.35 -11.98 9.33
CA VAL A 211 10.18 -12.52 8.60
C VAL A 211 10.39 -14.00 8.27
N GLN A 212 11.58 -14.38 7.80
CA GLN A 212 11.92 -15.78 7.55
C GLN A 212 11.83 -16.61 8.83
N SER A 213 12.40 -16.13 9.93
CA SER A 213 12.35 -16.80 11.23
C SER A 213 10.92 -17.00 11.73
N LEU A 214 10.03 -16.01 11.53
CA LEU A 214 8.61 -16.14 11.88
C LEU A 214 7.93 -17.28 11.11
N ILE A 215 8.22 -17.40 9.81
CA ILE A 215 7.66 -18.47 8.99
C ILE A 215 8.25 -19.84 9.38
N GLU A 216 9.53 -19.89 9.72
CA GLU A 216 10.17 -21.12 10.22
C GLU A 216 9.57 -21.56 11.55
N ILE A 217 9.26 -20.63 12.47
CA ILE A 217 8.56 -20.92 13.74
C ILE A 217 7.18 -21.51 13.45
N GLN A 218 6.40 -20.96 12.52
CA GLN A 218 5.10 -21.51 12.13
C GLN A 218 5.23 -22.91 11.48
N SER A 219 6.32 -23.16 10.77
CA SER A 219 6.60 -24.48 10.20
C SER A 219 7.07 -25.49 11.25
N ALA A 220 7.69 -25.03 12.34
CA ALA A 220 8.18 -25.91 13.42
C ALA A 220 7.05 -26.44 14.31
N TYR A 221 6.03 -25.60 14.56
CA TYR A 221 4.87 -25.99 15.38
C TYR A 221 3.56 -25.73 14.64
N ILE A 222 2.84 -26.80 14.34
CA ILE A 222 1.53 -26.77 13.68
C ILE A 222 0.46 -27.08 14.71
N ASN A 223 -0.38 -26.07 15.02
CA ASN A 223 -1.48 -26.24 15.99
C ASN A 223 -2.70 -26.90 15.35
N THR A 224 -2.81 -28.20 15.46
CA THR A 224 -3.97 -28.97 14.98
C THR A 224 -5.21 -28.85 15.86
N ASN A 225 -5.08 -28.30 17.08
CA ASN A 225 -6.19 -28.10 18.01
C ASN A 225 -6.85 -26.70 17.87
N HIS A 226 -6.43 -25.91 16.89
CA HIS A 226 -7.07 -24.61 16.64
C HIS A 226 -8.56 -24.79 16.28
N PRO A 227 -9.50 -24.04 16.87
CA PRO A 227 -10.94 -24.22 16.65
C PRO A 227 -11.36 -24.21 15.17
N ALA A 228 -10.75 -23.34 14.36
CA ALA A 228 -11.03 -23.30 12.93
C ALA A 228 -10.65 -24.61 12.23
N PHE A 229 -9.49 -25.19 12.56
CA PHE A 229 -9.03 -26.46 11.98
C PHE A 229 -9.94 -27.63 12.39
N VAL A 230 -10.32 -27.71 13.66
CA VAL A 230 -11.21 -28.76 14.19
C VAL A 230 -12.60 -28.65 13.56
N ASN A 231 -13.17 -27.45 13.48
CA ASN A 231 -14.49 -27.23 12.89
C ASN A 231 -14.50 -27.56 11.39
N ASP A 232 -13.47 -27.17 10.66
CA ASP A 232 -13.38 -27.44 9.21
C ASP A 232 -13.18 -28.93 8.95
N SER A 233 -12.40 -29.63 9.76
CA SER A 233 -12.23 -31.09 9.64
C SER A 233 -13.54 -31.84 9.92
N ALA A 234 -14.33 -31.40 10.90
CA ALA A 234 -15.65 -31.95 11.20
C ALA A 234 -16.63 -31.71 10.04
N ASN A 235 -16.63 -30.51 9.47
CA ASN A 235 -17.47 -30.15 8.32
C ASN A 235 -17.13 -30.98 7.07
N ILE A 236 -15.86 -31.23 6.81
CA ILE A 236 -15.38 -32.07 5.71
C ILE A 236 -15.85 -33.52 5.93
N ALA A 237 -15.70 -34.05 7.15
CA ALA A 237 -16.13 -35.41 7.50
C ALA A 237 -17.65 -35.59 7.29
N THR A 238 -18.45 -34.60 7.64
CA THR A 238 -19.91 -34.58 7.43
C THR A 238 -20.25 -34.60 5.95
N ARG A 239 -19.63 -33.70 5.15
CA ARG A 239 -19.82 -33.68 3.69
C ARG A 239 -19.45 -34.97 3.00
N MET A 240 -18.34 -35.60 3.40
CA MET A 240 -17.94 -36.90 2.86
C MET A 240 -18.93 -38.03 3.20
N ARG A 241 -19.56 -37.99 4.38
CA ARG A 241 -20.63 -38.96 4.76
C ARG A 241 -21.88 -38.75 3.92
N GLU A 242 -22.29 -37.52 3.73
CA GLU A 242 -23.44 -37.18 2.89
C GLU A 242 -23.23 -37.58 1.42
N GLU A 243 -22.04 -37.36 0.89
CA GLU A 243 -21.68 -37.73 -0.48
C GLU A 243 -21.65 -39.28 -0.67
N LYS A 244 -21.15 -40.01 0.33
CA LYS A 244 -21.24 -41.48 0.33
C LYS A 244 -22.68 -41.96 0.37
N GLN A 245 -23.55 -41.36 1.18
CA GLN A 245 -24.98 -41.71 1.26
C GLN A 245 -25.70 -41.43 -0.07
N ARG A 246 -25.41 -40.32 -0.75
CA ARG A 246 -25.95 -40.02 -2.09
C ARG A 246 -25.54 -41.05 -3.14
N LYS A 247 -24.31 -41.56 -3.09
CA LYS A 247 -23.81 -42.59 -4.03
C LYS A 247 -24.35 -44.00 -3.74
N THR A 248 -24.86 -44.23 -2.55
CA THR A 248 -25.44 -45.56 -2.14
C THR A 248 -26.97 -45.64 -2.29
N VAL A 249 -27.64 -44.51 -2.63
CA VAL A 249 -29.07 -44.56 -2.97
C VAL A 249 -29.22 -45.06 -4.40
N PRO A 250 -29.85 -46.27 -4.64
CA PRO A 250 -30.05 -46.77 -5.98
C PRO A 250 -30.98 -45.79 -6.75
N GLU A 251 -30.57 -45.44 -7.97
CA GLU A 251 -31.40 -44.71 -8.89
C GLU A 251 -32.76 -45.43 -9.03
N PRO A 252 -33.91 -44.78 -8.84
CA PRO A 252 -35.20 -45.44 -9.05
C PRO A 252 -35.28 -45.94 -10.51
N PRO A 253 -35.82 -47.13 -10.75
CA PRO A 253 -35.88 -47.71 -12.08
C PRO A 253 -36.57 -46.73 -13.04
N ARG A 254 -35.90 -46.42 -14.12
CA ARG A 254 -36.53 -45.68 -15.22
C ARG A 254 -37.66 -46.53 -15.77
N HIS A 255 -38.92 -46.12 -15.57
CA HIS A 255 -40.04 -46.65 -16.31
C HIS A 255 -39.83 -46.33 -17.80
N GLU A 256 -39.51 -47.39 -18.55
CA GLU A 256 -39.66 -47.35 -20.01
C GLU A 256 -41.15 -47.23 -20.33
N ILE A 257 -41.54 -46.01 -20.73
CA ILE A 257 -42.86 -45.79 -21.32
C ILE A 257 -42.72 -46.21 -22.79
N SER A 258 -43.24 -47.38 -23.13
CA SER A 258 -43.44 -47.81 -24.51
C SER A 258 -44.34 -46.83 -25.22
N LEU A 259 -43.84 -46.26 -26.30
CA LEU A 259 -44.59 -45.50 -27.27
C LEU A 259 -45.53 -46.45 -28.06
N ASP A 260 -46.81 -46.24 -27.95
CA ASP A 260 -47.72 -46.61 -29.01
C ASP A 260 -48.37 -45.36 -29.63
N SER A 261 -48.28 -45.35 -30.95
CA SER A 261 -48.69 -44.35 -31.92
C SER A 261 -50.17 -43.94 -31.83
N ASP A 262 -50.51 -42.68 -32.03
CA ASP A 262 -51.25 -42.25 -33.22
C ASP A 262 -51.60 -40.73 -33.22
N LEU A 263 -51.39 -40.15 -34.39
CA LEU A 263 -52.07 -39.04 -35.07
C LEU A 263 -52.41 -37.71 -34.40
N GLY A 264 -51.92 -36.65 -35.07
CA GLY A 264 -52.65 -35.40 -35.21
C GLY A 264 -51.90 -34.11 -35.01
N THR A 265 -51.32 -33.54 -36.09
CA THR A 265 -50.96 -32.11 -36.22
C THR A 265 -52.21 -31.23 -36.29
N PRO A 266 -52.22 -29.87 -36.15
CA PRO A 266 -51.11 -28.96 -36.46
C PRO A 266 -50.91 -27.72 -35.55
N ALA A 267 -49.70 -27.15 -35.69
CA ALA A 267 -49.30 -25.73 -35.68
C ALA A 267 -49.92 -24.74 -34.69
N THR A 268 -49.07 -24.14 -33.91
CA THR A 268 -48.85 -22.66 -33.84
C THR A 268 -47.50 -22.34 -33.25
N GLU A 269 -46.78 -21.49 -33.98
CA GLU A 269 -45.60 -20.78 -33.58
C GLU A 269 -45.91 -19.92 -32.35
N GLU A 270 -44.97 -19.85 -31.39
CA GLU A 270 -44.55 -18.64 -30.69
C GLU A 270 -43.64 -19.01 -29.50
N ASP A 271 -42.59 -18.22 -29.42
CA ASP A 271 -41.67 -17.97 -28.28
C ASP A 271 -40.48 -18.86 -28.05
N GLU A 272 -39.42 -18.58 -28.83
CA GLU A 272 -38.02 -19.01 -28.65
C GLU A 272 -37.22 -18.07 -27.70
N ASP A 273 -37.79 -17.29 -26.81
CA ASP A 273 -37.02 -16.31 -26.03
C ASP A 273 -36.74 -16.65 -24.55
N ASP A 274 -37.15 -17.81 -24.04
CA ASP A 274 -37.00 -18.13 -22.62
C ASP A 274 -35.91 -19.18 -22.26
N LYS A 275 -35.16 -19.70 -23.22
CA LYS A 275 -34.12 -20.72 -22.95
C LYS A 275 -32.70 -20.20 -22.81
N GLN A 276 -32.47 -18.92 -23.03
CA GLN A 276 -31.12 -18.32 -22.89
C GLN A 276 -30.85 -17.71 -21.51
N ASN A 277 -31.82 -17.54 -20.65
CA ASN A 277 -31.66 -16.92 -19.34
C ASN A 277 -31.43 -17.88 -18.15
N GLN A 278 -31.51 -19.20 -18.36
CA GLN A 278 -31.24 -20.17 -17.28
C GLN A 278 -29.82 -20.75 -17.24
N ALA A 279 -29.02 -20.52 -18.27
CA ALA A 279 -27.63 -21.00 -18.31
C ALA A 279 -26.58 -20.05 -17.68
N LEU A 280 -26.97 -18.83 -17.27
CA LEU A 280 -26.07 -17.80 -16.73
C LEU A 280 -26.08 -17.66 -15.19
N ILE A 281 -26.88 -18.47 -14.46
CA ILE A 281 -27.05 -18.35 -13.00
C ILE A 281 -26.23 -19.39 -12.22
N MET A 282 -25.51 -20.33 -12.87
CA MET A 282 -24.79 -21.40 -12.16
C MET A 282 -23.28 -21.25 -12.05
N ASN A 283 -22.67 -20.14 -12.47
CA ASN A 283 -21.22 -19.94 -12.31
C ASN A 283 -20.91 -18.53 -11.81
N GLY A 284 -21.04 -18.29 -10.51
CA GLY A 284 -20.63 -17.01 -9.95
C GLY A 284 -21.11 -16.79 -8.53
N VAL A 285 -20.56 -17.50 -7.57
CA VAL A 285 -20.71 -17.12 -6.17
C VAL A 285 -19.45 -16.42 -5.72
N PRO A 286 -19.49 -15.13 -5.46
CA PRO A 286 -18.35 -14.46 -4.80
C PRO A 286 -18.41 -14.75 -3.31
N HIS A 287 -17.44 -15.52 -2.82
CA HIS A 287 -17.22 -15.80 -1.39
C HIS A 287 -16.78 -14.60 -0.55
N THR A 288 -16.84 -13.39 -1.07
CA THR A 288 -16.30 -12.19 -0.40
C THR A 288 -17.21 -11.52 0.62
N LYS A 289 -18.52 -11.79 0.61
CA LYS A 289 -19.43 -11.14 1.59
C LYS A 289 -19.47 -11.78 2.97
N ARG A 290 -19.16 -13.07 3.10
CA ARG A 290 -19.19 -13.75 4.41
C ARG A 290 -17.95 -13.51 5.28
N ALA A 291 -16.82 -13.22 4.68
CA ALA A 291 -15.60 -12.91 5.43
C ALA A 291 -15.65 -11.52 6.06
N VAL A 292 -16.27 -10.54 5.39
CA VAL A 292 -16.39 -9.16 5.88
C VAL A 292 -17.39 -9.07 7.04
N ASP A 293 -18.46 -9.85 7.02
CA ASP A 293 -19.46 -9.86 8.10
C ASP A 293 -18.99 -10.62 9.36
N ALA A 294 -18.10 -11.59 9.22
CA ALA A 294 -17.46 -12.25 10.35
C ALA A 294 -16.44 -11.34 11.05
N PHE A 295 -15.72 -10.50 10.30
CA PHE A 295 -14.78 -9.53 10.84
C PHE A 295 -15.48 -8.37 11.56
N ARG A 296 -16.66 -7.98 11.11
CA ARG A 296 -17.45 -6.90 11.71
C ARG A 296 -18.14 -7.30 13.02
N ARG A 297 -18.39 -8.57 13.26
CA ARG A 297 -18.95 -9.09 14.54
C ARG A 297 -17.93 -9.34 15.63
N ASN A 298 -16.66 -9.55 15.28
CA ASN A 298 -15.59 -9.79 16.24
C ASN A 298 -14.80 -8.52 16.65
N GLY A 299 -15.13 -7.36 16.07
CA GLY A 299 -14.48 -6.07 16.39
C GLY A 299 -15.01 -5.33 17.62
N ALA A 300 -15.95 -5.91 18.37
CA ALA A 300 -16.59 -5.24 19.52
C ALA A 300 -16.16 -5.78 20.89
N SER A 301 -15.09 -6.58 20.97
CA SER A 301 -14.54 -7.00 22.28
C SER A 301 -13.04 -7.27 22.16
N ASN A 302 -12.26 -6.21 22.16
CA ASN A 302 -10.83 -6.32 22.45
C ASN A 302 -10.34 -5.05 23.15
N GLU A 303 -10.85 -4.82 24.35
CA GLU A 303 -10.06 -4.21 25.41
C GLU A 303 -9.10 -5.28 25.92
N GLY A 304 -7.82 -5.18 25.58
CA GLY A 304 -6.83 -6.07 26.15
C GLY A 304 -5.68 -6.47 25.23
N CYS A 305 -5.01 -5.51 24.59
CA CYS A 305 -3.65 -5.76 24.08
C CYS A 305 -2.82 -4.46 24.04
N LEU A 306 -2.76 -3.82 25.20
CA LEU A 306 -1.70 -2.88 25.54
C LEU A 306 -0.79 -3.63 26.51
N LEU A 307 0.33 -4.14 26.01
CA LEU A 307 1.57 -4.43 26.78
C LEU A 307 2.55 -5.20 25.88
N TYR A 308 3.28 -4.48 25.02
CA TYR A 308 4.66 -4.80 24.65
C TYR A 308 5.33 -3.53 24.12
N THR A 309 5.60 -2.62 25.06
CA THR A 309 6.73 -1.69 24.91
C THR A 309 7.93 -2.41 25.49
N CYS A 310 8.86 -2.81 24.65
CA CYS A 310 10.23 -3.14 25.05
C CYS A 310 11.14 -1.91 24.91
N PRO A 311 12.16 -1.76 25.78
CA PRO A 311 13.05 -0.61 25.92
C PRO A 311 13.97 -0.34 24.74
#